data_e43ca3557ffd6dd128989f5c4975ac91
#
_entry.id   e43ca3557ffd6dd128989f5c4975ac91
#
_cell.length_a   1.000
_cell.length_b   1.000
_cell.length_c   1.000
_cell.angle_alpha   90.00
_cell.angle_beta   90.00
_cell.angle_gamma   90.00
#
_symmetry.space_group_name_H-M   'P 1'
#
loop_
_entity.id
_entity.type
_entity.pdbx_description
1 polymer ?
#
loop_
_entity_poly.entity_id
_entity_poly.type
_entity_poly.pdbx_seq_one_letter_code
_entity_poly.pdbx_strand_id
1 'polypeptide(L)'
;MFSRSGVVSFGKAFQALASALALAALLSPICASAQDAPQMNLQRVKLSAGMHLIDAQVALTPEQRQIGLMFRKEMPQQEGMIFVFEQASQQCFWMKNTVLPLTAAFVADDGTIVNLADMKPQTTNAHCSAEPVRYVLEMNKGWFAKKGIKAGSKLGGPFFEARR
;
A
#
# COMPACT_ATOMS: atom_id res chain seq x y z
N MET A 1 64.17 16.99 70.32
CA MET A 1 65.04 15.80 70.01
C MET A 1 64.20 14.87 69.15
N PHE A 2 64.59 14.70 67.88
CA PHE A 2 64.08 13.75 66.84
C PHE A 2 62.60 13.65 66.55
N SER A 3 62.09 14.34 65.53
CA SER A 3 61.80 14.06 64.12
C SER A 3 61.47 12.61 63.74
N ARG A 4 60.35 12.38 63.19
CA ARG A 4 60.16 11.48 62.02
C ARG A 4 58.93 11.83 61.24
N SER A 5 59.19 12.22 60.01
CA SER A 5 58.28 12.40 58.93
C SER A 5 57.57 11.09 58.53
N GLY A 6 56.27 11.14 58.36
CA GLY A 6 55.47 10.08 57.70
C GLY A 6 54.98 10.60 56.35
N VAL A 7 55.55 10.10 55.28
CA VAL A 7 55.14 10.36 53.91
C VAL A 7 53.88 9.55 53.63
N VAL A 8 52.77 10.22 53.37
CA VAL A 8 51.54 9.58 52.93
C VAL A 8 51.59 9.51 51.42
N SER A 9 51.65 8.29 50.90
CA SER A 9 51.56 7.95 49.49
C SER A 9 50.14 8.18 48.94
N PHE A 10 49.97 9.26 48.20
CA PHE A 10 48.80 9.47 47.35
C PHE A 10 49.11 8.86 45.95
N GLY A 11 48.58 7.68 45.70
CA GLY A 11 48.70 7.09 44.41
C GLY A 11 47.93 5.78 44.33
N LYS A 12 46.70 5.78 43.81
CA LYS A 12 45.99 4.66 43.20
C LYS A 12 44.44 4.81 43.27
N ALA A 13 43.91 5.97 42.90
CA ALA A 13 42.47 6.13 42.82
C ALA A 13 42.01 6.91 41.55
N PHE A 14 42.74 6.82 40.44
CA PHE A 14 42.37 7.59 39.22
C PHE A 14 42.32 6.75 37.95
N GLN A 15 42.13 5.43 37.99
CA GLN A 15 42.08 4.58 36.81
C GLN A 15 40.82 3.74 36.60
N ALA A 16 39.73 3.99 37.35
CA ALA A 16 38.51 3.15 37.26
C ALA A 16 37.29 3.84 36.65
N LEU A 17 37.41 5.02 36.02
CA LEU A 17 36.25 5.79 35.50
C LEU A 17 36.29 6.01 33.97
N ALA A 18 37.19 5.39 33.22
CA ALA A 18 37.32 5.60 31.78
C ALA A 18 36.73 4.48 30.90
N SER A 19 36.14 3.41 31.46
CA SER A 19 35.70 2.23 30.68
C SER A 19 34.18 2.07 30.54
N ALA A 20 33.36 2.99 31.04
CA ALA A 20 31.89 2.84 31.01
C ALA A 20 31.16 3.67 29.95
N LEU A 21 31.87 4.42 29.10
CA LEU A 21 31.23 5.31 28.09
C LEU A 21 31.30 4.82 26.65
N ALA A 22 31.78 3.62 26.36
CA ALA A 22 31.97 3.15 24.98
C ALA A 22 30.90 2.19 24.44
N LEU A 23 29.81 1.88 25.16
CA LEU A 23 28.83 0.86 24.74
C LEU A 23 27.43 1.42 24.43
N ALA A 24 27.26 2.74 24.40
CA ALA A 24 25.92 3.37 24.16
C ALA A 24 25.69 3.87 22.72
N ALA A 25 26.57 3.57 21.78
CA ALA A 25 26.55 4.21 20.44
C ALA A 25 26.06 3.33 19.28
N LEU A 26 25.40 2.19 19.49
CA LEU A 26 24.97 1.28 18.41
C LEU A 26 23.45 0.99 18.34
N LEU A 27 22.61 1.77 18.99
CA LEU A 27 21.17 1.75 18.69
C LEU A 27 20.82 2.92 17.77
N SER A 28 21.35 2.91 16.55
CA SER A 28 20.78 3.73 15.49
C SER A 28 19.40 3.18 15.17
N PRO A 29 18.30 3.96 15.29
CA PRO A 29 17.01 3.53 14.80
C PRO A 29 17.18 3.31 13.30
N ILE A 30 16.98 2.07 12.84
CA ILE A 30 16.78 1.79 11.42
C ILE A 30 15.47 2.51 11.08
N CYS A 31 15.57 3.74 10.56
CA CYS A 31 14.46 4.37 9.87
C CYS A 31 14.13 3.43 8.70
N ALA A 32 13.10 2.62 8.86
CA ALA A 32 12.51 1.89 7.74
C ALA A 32 12.11 2.95 6.71
N SER A 33 12.88 3.06 5.64
CA SER A 33 12.52 3.88 4.49
C SER A 33 11.14 3.41 4.04
N ALA A 34 10.18 4.31 4.01
CA ALA A 34 8.86 4.06 3.42
C ALA A 34 9.11 3.54 2.00
N GLN A 35 8.60 2.36 1.73
CA GLN A 35 9.00 1.53 0.61
C GLN A 35 8.65 2.18 -0.73
N ASP A 36 9.64 2.63 -1.48
CA ASP A 36 9.55 2.89 -2.92
C ASP A 36 9.58 1.55 -3.71
N ALA A 37 8.89 0.53 -3.20
CA ALA A 37 8.84 -0.81 -3.77
C ALA A 37 7.40 -1.23 -4.07
N PRO A 38 7.15 -1.94 -5.19
CA PRO A 38 5.82 -2.43 -5.51
C PRO A 38 5.40 -3.54 -4.54
N GLN A 39 4.15 -3.53 -4.10
CA GLN A 39 3.58 -4.67 -3.39
C GLN A 39 3.15 -5.74 -4.41
N MET A 40 3.75 -6.95 -4.32
CA MET A 40 3.53 -8.02 -5.29
C MET A 40 2.80 -9.23 -4.70
N ASN A 41 2.80 -9.38 -3.36
CA ASN A 41 2.39 -10.61 -2.67
C ASN A 41 1.07 -10.46 -1.91
N LEU A 42 0.09 -9.75 -2.48
CA LEU A 42 -1.24 -9.66 -1.90
C LEU A 42 -2.06 -10.93 -2.20
N GLN A 43 -3.03 -11.21 -1.33
CA GLN A 43 -4.02 -12.25 -1.58
C GLN A 43 -4.69 -11.99 -2.94
N ARG A 44 -5.01 -13.05 -3.68
CA ARG A 44 -5.67 -12.97 -4.98
C ARG A 44 -7.07 -13.54 -4.94
N VAL A 45 -7.92 -13.00 -5.78
CA VAL A 45 -9.31 -13.45 -5.95
C VAL A 45 -9.66 -13.50 -7.44
N LYS A 46 -10.48 -14.47 -7.81
CA LYS A 46 -11.07 -14.52 -9.16
C LYS A 46 -12.35 -13.72 -9.18
N LEU A 47 -12.36 -12.73 -10.07
CA LEU A 47 -13.54 -11.93 -10.38
C LEU A 47 -13.97 -12.22 -11.81
N SER A 48 -15.20 -11.89 -12.15
CA SER A 48 -15.71 -11.94 -13.51
C SER A 48 -16.35 -10.62 -13.91
N ALA A 49 -16.28 -10.30 -15.19
CA ALA A 49 -17.00 -9.20 -15.81
C ALA A 49 -17.61 -9.74 -17.10
N GLY A 50 -18.92 -10.09 -17.09
CA GLY A 50 -19.51 -10.91 -18.13
C GLY A 50 -18.81 -12.26 -18.25
N MET A 51 -18.32 -12.61 -19.46
CA MET A 51 -17.56 -13.85 -19.71
C MET A 51 -16.07 -13.75 -19.40
N HIS A 52 -15.56 -12.59 -18.99
CA HIS A 52 -14.14 -12.35 -18.81
C HIS A 52 -13.73 -12.59 -17.36
N LEU A 53 -12.70 -13.44 -17.17
CA LEU A 53 -12.13 -13.69 -15.85
C LEU A 53 -11.01 -12.68 -15.57
N ILE A 54 -10.94 -12.23 -14.32
CA ILE A 54 -9.96 -11.31 -13.80
C ILE A 54 -9.27 -11.96 -12.61
N ASP A 55 -7.95 -11.94 -12.58
CA ASP A 55 -7.16 -12.37 -11.45
C ASP A 55 -6.72 -11.13 -10.65
N ALA A 56 -7.52 -10.74 -9.66
CA ALA A 56 -7.32 -9.51 -8.92
C ALA A 56 -6.54 -9.74 -7.62
N GLN A 57 -5.53 -8.92 -7.36
CA GLN A 57 -4.97 -8.79 -6.02
C GLN A 57 -5.90 -7.96 -5.14
N VAL A 58 -5.96 -8.29 -3.85
CA VAL A 58 -6.88 -7.66 -2.90
C VAL A 58 -6.12 -6.69 -2.00
N ALA A 59 -6.37 -5.40 -2.14
CA ALA A 59 -5.89 -4.37 -1.23
C ALA A 59 -6.94 -4.14 -0.13
N LEU A 60 -6.71 -4.71 1.05
CA LEU A 60 -7.67 -4.77 2.15
C LEU A 60 -7.34 -3.81 3.29
N THR A 61 -6.05 -3.65 3.63
CA THR A 61 -5.65 -2.73 4.70
C THR A 61 -5.45 -1.30 4.18
N PRO A 62 -5.51 -0.29 5.05
CA PRO A 62 -5.22 1.09 4.65
C PRO A 62 -3.87 1.24 3.94
N GLU A 63 -2.82 0.58 4.44
CA GLU A 63 -1.48 0.61 3.85
C GLU A 63 -1.46 -0.02 2.46
N GLN A 64 -2.14 -1.17 2.29
CA GLN A 64 -2.25 -1.83 0.98
C GLN A 64 -2.99 -0.95 -0.02
N ARG A 65 -4.08 -0.30 0.41
CA ARG A 65 -4.83 0.63 -0.45
C ARG A 65 -4.02 1.88 -0.80
N GLN A 66 -3.23 2.39 0.14
CA GLN A 66 -2.37 3.56 -0.10
C GLN A 66 -1.27 3.26 -1.12
N ILE A 67 -0.65 2.08 -1.07
CA ILE A 67 0.38 1.68 -2.03
C ILE A 67 -0.24 1.31 -3.38
N GLY A 68 -1.33 0.54 -3.37
CA GLY A 68 -2.02 0.13 -4.61
C GLY A 68 -1.06 -0.47 -5.64
N LEU A 69 -1.13 0.02 -6.87
CA LEU A 69 -0.28 -0.40 -8.00
C LEU A 69 0.97 0.49 -8.20
N MET A 70 1.32 1.31 -7.20
CA MET A 70 2.54 2.14 -7.27
C MET A 70 3.78 1.28 -7.54
N PHE A 71 4.75 1.86 -8.24
CA PHE A 71 6.06 1.30 -8.57
C PHE A 71 6.06 0.05 -9.46
N ARG A 72 4.89 -0.49 -9.87
CA ARG A 72 4.81 -1.60 -10.80
C ARG A 72 5.15 -1.14 -12.21
N LYS A 73 6.02 -1.89 -12.89
CA LYS A 73 6.44 -1.60 -14.27
C LYS A 73 5.55 -2.28 -15.29
N GLU A 74 4.92 -3.39 -14.91
CA GLU A 74 4.05 -4.20 -15.78
C GLU A 74 2.92 -4.85 -15.00
N MET A 75 1.86 -5.19 -15.68
CA MET A 75 0.73 -5.97 -15.15
C MET A 75 0.10 -6.76 -16.33
N PRO A 76 -0.03 -8.09 -16.23
CA PRO A 76 -0.71 -8.90 -17.25
C PRO A 76 -2.12 -8.42 -17.56
N GLN A 77 -2.59 -8.64 -18.78
CA GLN A 77 -3.86 -8.06 -19.25
C GLN A 77 -5.09 -8.51 -18.45
N GLN A 78 -5.09 -9.72 -17.92
CA GLN A 78 -6.19 -10.27 -17.10
C GLN A 78 -5.96 -10.05 -15.61
N GLU A 79 -4.91 -9.37 -15.22
CA GLU A 79 -4.65 -9.04 -13.82
C GLU A 79 -5.10 -7.62 -13.48
N GLY A 80 -5.44 -7.43 -12.21
CA GLY A 80 -5.85 -6.17 -11.64
C GLY A 80 -5.65 -6.11 -10.14
N MET A 81 -6.13 -5.02 -9.54
CA MET A 81 -6.20 -4.88 -8.09
C MET A 81 -7.60 -4.40 -7.69
N ILE A 82 -8.21 -5.15 -6.76
CA ILE A 82 -9.46 -4.73 -6.13
C ILE A 82 -9.16 -4.14 -4.76
N PHE A 83 -9.62 -2.92 -4.55
CA PHE A 83 -9.55 -2.20 -3.29
C PHE A 83 -10.87 -2.40 -2.56
N VAL A 84 -10.78 -2.84 -1.31
CA VAL A 84 -11.95 -3.14 -0.48
C VAL A 84 -11.97 -2.19 0.71
N PHE A 85 -13.05 -1.45 0.85
CA PHE A 85 -13.26 -0.50 1.94
C PHE A 85 -14.28 -1.06 2.94
N GLU A 86 -14.16 -0.65 4.19
CA GLU A 86 -15.01 -1.13 5.28
C GLU A 86 -16.46 -0.64 5.12
N GLN A 87 -16.64 0.58 4.60
CA GLN A 87 -17.94 1.21 4.41
C GLN A 87 -18.00 1.89 3.04
N ALA A 88 -19.20 1.99 2.49
CA ALA A 88 -19.43 2.73 1.27
C ALA A 88 -19.24 4.23 1.52
N SER A 89 -18.37 4.86 0.73
CA SER A 89 -18.14 6.30 0.72
C SER A 89 -17.67 6.73 -0.66
N GLN A 90 -17.62 8.04 -0.91
CA GLN A 90 -16.98 8.51 -2.13
C GLN A 90 -15.49 8.14 -2.09
N GLN A 91 -15.06 7.32 -3.05
CA GLN A 91 -13.68 6.89 -3.19
C GLN A 91 -13.00 7.69 -4.31
N CYS A 92 -11.83 8.25 -4.02
CA CYS A 92 -11.04 9.00 -4.99
C CYS A 92 -9.65 8.38 -5.15
N PHE A 93 -9.22 8.22 -6.38
CA PHE A 93 -7.95 7.60 -6.76
C PHE A 93 -7.07 8.58 -7.53
N TRP A 94 -5.78 8.40 -7.43
CA TRP A 94 -4.75 9.17 -8.12
C TRP A 94 -3.68 8.23 -8.68
N MET A 95 -2.78 8.76 -9.50
CA MET A 95 -1.71 7.98 -10.16
C MET A 95 -0.30 8.34 -9.67
N LYS A 96 -0.18 8.89 -8.44
CA LYS A 96 1.13 9.18 -7.84
C LYS A 96 1.98 7.90 -7.81
N ASN A 97 3.23 7.99 -8.23
CA ASN A 97 4.18 6.86 -8.28
C ASN A 97 3.70 5.65 -9.10
N THR A 98 2.68 5.82 -9.96
CA THR A 98 2.12 4.74 -10.79
C THR A 98 2.42 5.00 -12.26
N VAL A 99 3.31 4.20 -12.85
CA VAL A 99 3.74 4.34 -14.25
C VAL A 99 2.83 3.59 -15.23
N LEU A 100 2.04 2.64 -14.75
CA LEU A 100 1.07 1.92 -15.56
C LEU A 100 -0.12 2.83 -15.90
N PRO A 101 -0.54 2.91 -17.18
CA PRO A 101 -1.81 3.52 -17.51
C PRO A 101 -2.95 2.60 -17.05
N LEU A 102 -3.86 3.12 -16.22
CA LEU A 102 -4.92 2.34 -15.57
C LEU A 102 -6.31 2.92 -15.88
N THR A 103 -7.32 2.07 -15.72
CA THR A 103 -8.73 2.46 -15.62
C THR A 103 -9.26 1.96 -14.28
N ALA A 104 -9.81 2.84 -13.46
CA ALA A 104 -10.52 2.48 -12.24
C ALA A 104 -12.00 2.28 -12.52
N ALA A 105 -12.56 1.15 -12.08
CA ALA A 105 -13.99 0.87 -12.03
C ALA A 105 -14.46 1.03 -10.58
N PHE A 106 -15.34 1.97 -10.32
CA PHE A 106 -15.99 2.17 -9.02
C PHE A 106 -17.23 1.28 -8.94
N VAL A 107 -17.33 0.45 -7.89
CA VAL A 107 -18.25 -0.69 -7.87
C VAL A 107 -19.07 -0.67 -6.59
N ALA A 108 -20.39 -0.73 -6.76
CA ALA A 108 -21.37 -0.84 -5.68
C ALA A 108 -21.33 -2.22 -5.01
N ASP A 109 -21.99 -2.36 -3.87
CA ASP A 109 -22.03 -3.58 -3.07
C ASP A 109 -22.60 -4.80 -3.79
N ASP A 110 -23.47 -4.58 -4.78
CA ASP A 110 -24.07 -5.63 -5.61
C ASP A 110 -23.25 -5.99 -6.85
N GLY A 111 -22.02 -5.44 -6.98
CA GLY A 111 -21.14 -5.64 -8.12
C GLY A 111 -21.39 -4.72 -9.31
N THR A 112 -22.36 -3.82 -9.25
CA THR A 112 -22.63 -2.89 -10.35
C THR A 112 -21.54 -1.84 -10.46
N ILE A 113 -20.97 -1.67 -11.64
CA ILE A 113 -20.03 -0.59 -11.94
C ILE A 113 -20.82 0.73 -12.00
N VAL A 114 -20.54 1.62 -11.06
CA VAL A 114 -21.18 2.95 -11.00
C VAL A 114 -20.60 3.87 -12.08
N ASN A 115 -19.29 3.97 -12.14
CA ASN A 115 -18.58 4.71 -13.18
C ASN A 115 -17.18 4.14 -13.40
N LEU A 116 -16.56 4.54 -14.52
CA LEU A 116 -15.20 4.23 -14.90
C LEU A 116 -14.41 5.52 -15.05
N ALA A 117 -13.13 5.50 -14.70
CA ALA A 117 -12.21 6.61 -14.91
C ALA A 117 -10.89 6.13 -15.49
N ASP A 118 -10.55 6.62 -16.68
CA ASP A 118 -9.21 6.48 -17.25
C ASP A 118 -8.25 7.43 -16.55
N MET A 119 -7.15 6.88 -16.05
CA MET A 119 -6.19 7.62 -15.24
C MET A 119 -4.85 7.74 -15.96
N LYS A 120 -4.30 8.96 -16.00
CA LYS A 120 -3.00 9.22 -16.63
C LYS A 120 -1.87 8.90 -15.63
N PRO A 121 -0.85 8.12 -16.03
CA PRO A 121 0.31 7.83 -15.18
C PRO A 121 0.93 9.05 -14.54
N GLN A 122 1.43 8.88 -13.30
CA GLN A 122 2.21 9.87 -12.55
C GLN A 122 1.52 11.23 -12.34
N THR A 123 0.18 11.24 -12.33
CA THR A 123 -0.60 12.44 -11.98
C THR A 123 -1.21 12.34 -10.60
N THR A 124 -1.47 13.49 -9.98
CA THR A 124 -2.12 13.59 -8.67
C THR A 124 -3.57 14.07 -8.77
N ASN A 125 -4.11 14.16 -9.99
CA ASN A 125 -5.52 14.49 -10.18
C ASN A 125 -6.39 13.40 -9.56
N ALA A 126 -7.40 13.82 -8.81
CA ALA A 126 -8.35 12.90 -8.19
C ALA A 126 -9.38 12.42 -9.22
N HIS A 127 -9.59 11.11 -9.26
CA HIS A 127 -10.64 10.44 -10.02
C HIS A 127 -11.57 9.78 -9.01
N CYS A 128 -12.82 10.28 -8.92
CA CYS A 128 -13.72 9.89 -7.84
C CYS A 128 -14.90 9.06 -8.34
N SER A 129 -15.48 8.27 -7.42
CA SER A 129 -16.75 7.61 -7.65
C SER A 129 -17.90 8.62 -7.75
N ALA A 130 -18.83 8.38 -8.65
CA ALA A 130 -20.02 9.22 -8.81
C ALA A 130 -21.01 9.06 -7.63
N GLU A 131 -21.00 7.89 -6.98
CA GLU A 131 -21.80 7.54 -5.81
C GLU A 131 -20.91 6.88 -4.74
N PRO A 132 -21.35 6.77 -3.48
CA PRO A 132 -20.65 6.01 -2.46
C PRO A 132 -20.44 4.54 -2.86
N VAL A 133 -19.21 4.04 -2.80
CA VAL A 133 -18.85 2.66 -3.15
C VAL A 133 -17.91 2.05 -2.10
N ARG A 134 -17.93 0.71 -1.98
CA ARG A 134 -16.96 -0.04 -1.16
C ARG A 134 -15.86 -0.71 -1.97
N TYR A 135 -15.99 -0.78 -3.27
CA TYR A 135 -15.03 -1.49 -4.10
C TYR A 135 -14.55 -0.62 -5.25
N VAL A 136 -13.26 -0.71 -5.53
CA VAL A 136 -12.69 -0.12 -6.74
C VAL A 136 -11.79 -1.18 -7.40
N LEU A 137 -11.99 -1.43 -8.68
CA LEU A 137 -11.17 -2.37 -9.46
C LEU A 137 -10.32 -1.59 -10.46
N GLU A 138 -9.01 -1.66 -10.31
CA GLU A 138 -8.05 -1.12 -11.28
C GLU A 138 -7.60 -2.21 -12.25
N MET A 139 -7.68 -1.90 -13.54
CA MET A 139 -7.20 -2.73 -14.64
C MET A 139 -6.30 -1.90 -15.57
N ASN A 140 -5.54 -2.57 -16.43
CA ASN A 140 -4.83 -1.90 -17.51
C ASN A 140 -5.78 -1.00 -18.31
N LYS A 141 -5.35 0.21 -18.63
CA LYS A 141 -6.15 1.19 -19.38
C LYS A 141 -6.75 0.58 -20.65
N GLY A 142 -8.04 0.83 -20.85
CA GLY A 142 -8.79 0.35 -22.01
C GLY A 142 -9.23 -1.12 -21.91
N TRP A 143 -8.91 -1.84 -20.83
CA TRP A 143 -9.34 -3.23 -20.66
C TRP A 143 -10.87 -3.34 -20.69
N PHE A 144 -11.56 -2.52 -19.92
CA PHE A 144 -13.04 -2.52 -19.83
C PHE A 144 -13.67 -2.21 -21.20
N ALA A 145 -13.19 -1.17 -21.88
CA ALA A 145 -13.72 -0.78 -23.20
C ALA A 145 -13.54 -1.88 -24.24
N LYS A 146 -12.35 -2.53 -24.30
CA LYS A 146 -12.07 -3.65 -25.20
C LYS A 146 -12.97 -4.86 -24.97
N LYS A 147 -13.52 -5.00 -23.77
CA LYS A 147 -14.42 -6.10 -23.37
C LYS A 147 -15.90 -5.72 -23.38
N GLY A 148 -16.22 -4.49 -23.81
CA GLY A 148 -17.60 -3.98 -23.84
C GLY A 148 -18.19 -3.74 -22.45
N ILE A 149 -17.34 -3.62 -21.41
CA ILE A 149 -17.74 -3.39 -20.04
C ILE A 149 -17.83 -1.88 -19.78
N LYS A 150 -18.91 -1.42 -19.21
CA LYS A 150 -19.25 -0.01 -19.00
C LYS A 150 -19.98 0.20 -17.68
N ALA A 151 -20.28 1.43 -17.33
CA ALA A 151 -21.16 1.73 -16.21
C ALA A 151 -22.50 0.99 -16.39
N GLY A 152 -23.02 0.42 -15.30
CA GLY A 152 -24.17 -0.48 -15.28
C GLY A 152 -23.82 -1.96 -15.53
N SER A 153 -22.62 -2.30 -16.01
CA SER A 153 -22.18 -3.70 -16.06
C SER A 153 -21.94 -4.24 -14.66
N LYS A 154 -22.10 -5.55 -14.48
CA LYS A 154 -21.87 -6.21 -13.20
C LYS A 154 -20.56 -7.00 -13.16
N LEU A 155 -19.84 -6.88 -12.04
CA LEU A 155 -18.78 -7.78 -11.64
C LEU A 155 -19.39 -8.93 -10.82
N GLY A 156 -18.87 -10.15 -11.03
CA GLY A 156 -19.14 -11.30 -10.21
C GLY A 156 -17.91 -11.67 -9.37
N GLY A 157 -18.14 -12.39 -8.29
CA GLY A 157 -17.11 -12.90 -7.40
C GLY A 157 -17.48 -12.81 -5.93
N PRO A 158 -16.63 -13.30 -5.01
CA PRO A 158 -16.99 -13.52 -3.62
C PRO A 158 -17.35 -12.27 -2.83
N PHE A 159 -17.02 -11.08 -3.31
CA PHE A 159 -17.38 -9.82 -2.67
C PHE A 159 -18.83 -9.39 -2.97
N PHE A 160 -19.40 -9.85 -4.06
CA PHE A 160 -20.67 -9.38 -4.63
C PHE A 160 -21.79 -10.42 -4.53
N GLU A 161 -21.46 -11.64 -4.11
CA GLU A 161 -22.44 -12.67 -3.85
C GLU A 161 -23.19 -12.34 -2.55
N ALA A 162 -24.53 -12.42 -2.58
CA ALA A 162 -25.33 -12.28 -1.38
C ALA A 162 -24.84 -13.30 -0.33
N ARG A 163 -24.47 -12.84 0.85
CA ARG A 163 -24.19 -13.74 1.98
C ARG A 163 -25.48 -14.52 2.27
N ARG A 164 -25.47 -15.81 1.95
CA ARG A 164 -26.54 -16.74 2.28
C ARG A 164 -26.53 -17.04 3.78
#